data_bff0a41bf34cb02b51fee1e58d86141d
#
_entry.id   bff0a41bf34cb02b51fee1e58d86141d
#
_cell.length_a   1.000
_cell.length_b   1.000
_cell.length_c   1.000
_cell.angle_alpha   90.00
_cell.angle_beta   90.00
_cell.angle_gamma   90.00
#
_symmetry.space_group_name_H-M   'P 1'
#
loop_
_entity.id
_entity.type
_entity.pdbx_description
1 polymer ?
#
loop_
_entity_poly.entity_id
_entity_poly.type
_entity_poly.pdbx_seq_one_letter_code
_entity_poly.pdbx_strand_id
1 'polypeptide(L)'
;SVLIGNFRIHYDTTGIHEPAMLNAQHNRIPNSANRFADSVGAIANYCLRVERDLLGYAGIPNDNGAGGGSEYDIYVQQLSNLYGLTTPESPINNKPDGGTFTSFITIDNDFIFVSPDSNKGLPGLRVTLAHELHHAIQLGNYGYWTSDVFFYEITSVWMEDVVFTEVNDYFQYLAPSFSQFRRPWISFANENTDLIMYSRGIWGLFVAKKYGANAMRKCWEEIRNARPILAIDRALQQISGASLRQAFVEWATWNRFTGTQSDSALYYSEGRYYPTIAKEAVSLTSSTLTVENTLQPLST
;
A
#
# COMPACT_ATOMS: atom_id res chain seq x y z
N SER A 1 -11.48 -22.15 -12.96
CA SER A 1 -11.26 -20.70 -13.13
C SER A 1 -12.43 -20.06 -13.88
N VAL A 2 -12.59 -18.75 -13.74
CA VAL A 2 -13.57 -17.93 -14.45
C VAL A 2 -12.88 -16.69 -15.01
N LEU A 3 -13.31 -16.23 -16.20
CA LEU A 3 -12.83 -15.00 -16.83
C LEU A 3 -13.77 -13.84 -16.51
N ILE A 4 -13.22 -12.76 -15.95
CA ILE A 4 -13.99 -11.55 -15.62
C ILE A 4 -13.20 -10.32 -16.04
N GLY A 5 -13.55 -9.75 -17.17
CA GLY A 5 -12.83 -8.60 -17.74
C GLY A 5 -11.37 -8.92 -18.07
N ASN A 6 -10.46 -8.23 -17.42
CA ASN A 6 -9.01 -8.41 -17.64
C ASN A 6 -8.37 -9.52 -16.80
N PHE A 7 -9.16 -10.25 -16.00
CA PHE A 7 -8.66 -11.17 -14.99
C PHE A 7 -9.19 -12.58 -15.16
N ARG A 8 -8.32 -13.56 -14.93
CA ARG A 8 -8.64 -14.97 -14.77
C ARG A 8 -8.55 -15.33 -13.29
N ILE A 9 -9.69 -15.70 -12.70
CA ILE A 9 -9.79 -16.03 -11.28
C ILE A 9 -9.73 -17.54 -11.14
N HIS A 10 -8.69 -18.04 -10.50
CA HIS A 10 -8.47 -19.45 -10.17
C HIS A 10 -8.93 -19.74 -8.76
N TYR A 11 -9.80 -20.70 -8.56
CA TYR A 11 -10.32 -21.10 -7.25
C TYR A 11 -10.78 -22.54 -7.25
N ASP A 12 -10.77 -23.13 -6.08
CA ASP A 12 -11.31 -24.47 -5.84
C ASP A 12 -12.81 -24.38 -5.50
N THR A 13 -13.55 -25.41 -5.86
CA THR A 13 -15.00 -25.51 -5.56
C THR A 13 -15.28 -26.42 -4.37
N THR A 14 -14.25 -26.99 -3.75
CA THR A 14 -14.32 -27.86 -2.56
C THR A 14 -12.97 -27.82 -1.81
N GLY A 15 -13.00 -28.19 -0.53
CA GLY A 15 -11.80 -28.33 0.26
C GLY A 15 -11.36 -27.04 0.96
N ILE A 16 -10.12 -27.04 1.46
CA ILE A 16 -9.62 -25.95 2.33
C ILE A 16 -9.48 -24.60 1.58
N HIS A 17 -9.23 -24.66 0.30
CA HIS A 17 -9.06 -23.47 -0.55
C HIS A 17 -10.37 -22.97 -1.16
N GLU A 18 -11.50 -23.67 -0.96
CA GLU A 18 -12.80 -23.19 -1.45
C GLU A 18 -13.11 -21.80 -0.89
N PRO A 19 -13.35 -20.79 -1.75
CA PRO A 19 -13.68 -19.46 -1.26
C PRO A 19 -15.12 -19.35 -0.78
N ALA A 20 -15.39 -18.40 0.11
CA ALA A 20 -16.74 -18.16 0.57
C ALA A 20 -17.01 -16.68 0.87
N MET A 21 -18.22 -16.24 0.55
CA MET A 21 -18.77 -15.00 1.09
C MET A 21 -19.04 -15.15 2.59
N LEU A 22 -18.97 -14.06 3.33
CA LEU A 22 -19.37 -14.00 4.74
C LEU A 22 -20.76 -13.40 4.89
N ASN A 23 -21.52 -13.89 5.87
CA ASN A 23 -22.78 -13.28 6.29
C ASN A 23 -22.53 -12.14 7.30
N ALA A 24 -23.62 -11.49 7.76
CA ALA A 24 -23.55 -10.40 8.73
C ALA A 24 -22.95 -10.78 10.10
N GLN A 25 -22.87 -12.05 10.43
CA GLN A 25 -22.22 -12.59 11.63
C GLN A 25 -20.82 -13.12 11.34
N HIS A 26 -20.25 -12.79 10.16
CA HIS A 26 -18.94 -13.22 9.67
C HIS A 26 -18.76 -14.75 9.55
N ASN A 27 -19.86 -15.49 9.36
CA ASN A 27 -19.78 -16.90 9.05
C ASN A 27 -19.74 -17.12 7.54
N ARG A 28 -18.99 -18.12 7.10
CA ARG A 28 -18.93 -18.53 5.69
C ARG A 28 -20.33 -18.97 5.17
N ILE A 29 -20.74 -18.43 4.04
CA ILE A 29 -21.99 -18.81 3.37
C ILE A 29 -21.69 -20.04 2.50
N PRO A 30 -22.34 -21.17 2.72
CA PRO A 30 -22.16 -22.37 1.89
C PRO A 30 -22.48 -22.11 0.41
N ASN A 31 -21.76 -22.79 -0.49
CA ASN A 31 -21.96 -22.72 -1.95
C ASN A 31 -21.84 -21.28 -2.52
N SER A 32 -21.02 -20.45 -1.92
CA SER A 32 -20.83 -19.07 -2.37
C SER A 32 -19.51 -18.83 -3.14
N ALA A 33 -18.76 -19.88 -3.45
CA ALA A 33 -17.47 -19.81 -4.13
C ALA A 33 -17.52 -19.02 -5.46
N ASN A 34 -18.49 -19.28 -6.30
CA ASN A 34 -18.66 -18.56 -7.56
C ASN A 34 -18.94 -17.07 -7.33
N ARG A 35 -19.78 -16.73 -6.34
CA ARG A 35 -20.08 -15.33 -5.99
C ARG A 35 -18.85 -14.59 -5.47
N PHE A 36 -18.01 -15.29 -4.70
CA PHE A 36 -16.74 -14.73 -4.24
C PHE A 36 -15.82 -14.46 -5.44
N ALA A 37 -15.64 -15.43 -6.33
CA ALA A 37 -14.84 -15.28 -7.54
C ALA A 37 -15.34 -14.14 -8.45
N ASP A 38 -16.66 -14.01 -8.61
CA ASP A 38 -17.28 -12.89 -9.34
C ASP A 38 -16.94 -11.54 -8.67
N SER A 39 -16.95 -11.49 -7.33
CA SER A 39 -16.57 -10.30 -6.59
C SER A 39 -15.08 -9.96 -6.76
N VAL A 40 -14.18 -10.95 -6.75
CA VAL A 40 -12.75 -10.78 -7.02
C VAL A 40 -12.55 -10.11 -8.37
N GLY A 41 -13.12 -10.67 -9.43
CA GLY A 41 -12.96 -10.13 -10.78
C GLY A 41 -13.55 -8.72 -10.94
N ALA A 42 -14.72 -8.46 -10.36
CA ALA A 42 -15.35 -7.13 -10.41
C ALA A 42 -14.50 -6.07 -9.69
N ILE A 43 -14.00 -6.39 -8.49
CA ILE A 43 -13.17 -5.49 -7.68
C ILE A 43 -11.82 -5.25 -8.37
N ALA A 44 -11.18 -6.30 -8.89
CA ALA A 44 -9.90 -6.19 -9.60
C ALA A 44 -10.00 -5.27 -10.84
N ASN A 45 -11.06 -5.41 -11.64
CA ASN A 45 -11.30 -4.50 -12.76
C ASN A 45 -11.55 -3.05 -12.31
N TYR A 46 -12.22 -2.87 -11.17
CA TYR A 46 -12.40 -1.53 -10.60
C TYR A 46 -11.07 -0.92 -10.17
N CYS A 47 -10.22 -1.66 -9.43
CA CYS A 47 -8.89 -1.22 -9.03
C CYS A 47 -8.04 -0.84 -10.25
N LEU A 48 -7.94 -1.73 -11.24
CA LEU A 48 -7.18 -1.47 -12.46
C LEU A 48 -7.67 -0.22 -13.19
N ARG A 49 -8.98 0.01 -13.25
CA ARG A 49 -9.55 1.23 -13.84
C ARG A 49 -9.14 2.48 -13.06
N VAL A 50 -9.17 2.45 -11.73
CA VAL A 50 -8.75 3.59 -10.91
C VAL A 50 -7.27 3.86 -11.11
N GLU A 51 -6.42 2.85 -10.98
CA GLU A 51 -4.98 3.03 -11.02
C GLU A 51 -4.48 3.40 -12.43
N ARG A 52 -4.93 2.68 -13.45
CA ARG A 52 -4.49 2.91 -14.83
C ARG A 52 -5.20 4.11 -15.49
N ASP A 53 -6.54 4.10 -15.47
CA ASP A 53 -7.31 5.03 -16.30
C ASP A 53 -7.53 6.39 -15.63
N LEU A 54 -7.65 6.44 -14.29
CA LEU A 54 -7.88 7.70 -13.56
C LEU A 54 -6.57 8.30 -13.02
N LEU A 55 -5.68 7.48 -12.45
CA LEU A 55 -4.40 7.95 -11.89
C LEU A 55 -3.26 7.95 -12.91
N GLY A 56 -3.43 7.27 -14.04
CA GLY A 56 -2.49 7.28 -15.17
C GLY A 56 -1.25 6.42 -14.95
N TYR A 57 -1.29 5.43 -14.06
CA TYR A 57 -0.24 4.43 -13.97
C TYR A 57 -0.18 3.57 -15.24
N ALA A 58 0.94 2.92 -15.48
CA ALA A 58 1.05 1.93 -16.55
C ALA A 58 0.12 0.74 -16.28
N GLY A 59 -0.29 0.04 -17.34
CA GLY A 59 -1.07 -1.20 -17.20
C GLY A 59 -0.20 -2.36 -16.69
N ILE A 60 -0.85 -3.44 -16.28
CA ILE A 60 -0.17 -4.67 -15.91
C ILE A 60 0.34 -5.36 -17.18
N PRO A 61 1.63 -5.79 -17.24
CA PRO A 61 2.15 -6.50 -18.40
C PRO A 61 1.45 -7.85 -18.63
N ASN A 62 1.35 -8.25 -19.90
CA ASN A 62 0.94 -9.59 -20.27
C ASN A 62 2.02 -10.61 -19.90
N ASP A 63 1.63 -11.75 -19.37
CA ASP A 63 2.51 -12.84 -18.93
C ASP A 63 2.82 -13.87 -20.01
N ASN A 64 2.44 -13.60 -21.28
CA ASN A 64 2.58 -14.49 -22.45
C ASN A 64 1.77 -15.79 -22.34
N GLY A 65 0.68 -15.78 -21.59
CA GLY A 65 -0.27 -16.90 -21.48
C GLY A 65 0.05 -17.90 -20.38
N ALA A 66 0.88 -17.54 -19.41
CA ALA A 66 0.97 -18.27 -18.16
C ALA A 66 -0.42 -18.34 -17.50
N GLY A 67 -0.72 -19.39 -16.74
CA GLY A 67 -2.06 -19.55 -16.13
C GLY A 67 -3.21 -19.89 -17.11
N GLY A 68 -2.96 -19.87 -18.45
CA GLY A 68 -3.89 -20.38 -19.47
C GLY A 68 -4.56 -19.35 -20.35
N GLY A 69 -4.10 -18.11 -20.37
CA GLY A 69 -4.62 -17.05 -21.26
C GLY A 69 -3.79 -15.77 -21.21
N SER A 70 -4.31 -14.69 -21.78
CA SER A 70 -3.67 -13.37 -21.78
C SER A 70 -4.17 -12.47 -20.65
N GLU A 71 -5.12 -12.97 -19.88
CA GLU A 71 -5.69 -12.28 -18.74
C GLU A 71 -4.73 -12.38 -17.56
N TYR A 72 -4.76 -11.40 -16.67
CA TYR A 72 -3.94 -11.43 -15.47
C TYR A 72 -4.51 -12.42 -14.44
N ASP A 73 -3.66 -13.28 -13.89
CA ASP A 73 -4.06 -14.38 -13.03
C ASP A 73 -4.17 -13.97 -11.55
N ILE A 74 -5.31 -14.32 -10.95
CA ILE A 74 -5.56 -14.20 -9.50
C ILE A 74 -5.95 -15.57 -8.96
N TYR A 75 -5.18 -16.08 -8.00
CA TYR A 75 -5.41 -17.35 -7.31
C TYR A 75 -6.03 -17.11 -5.94
N VAL A 76 -7.17 -17.76 -5.68
CA VAL A 76 -7.88 -17.68 -4.41
C VAL A 76 -7.55 -18.92 -3.59
N GLN A 77 -6.90 -18.72 -2.43
CA GLN A 77 -6.42 -19.80 -1.56
C GLN A 77 -6.57 -19.42 -0.09
N GLN A 78 -6.63 -20.43 0.79
CA GLN A 78 -6.51 -20.18 2.24
C GLN A 78 -5.06 -19.80 2.57
N LEU A 79 -4.83 -18.58 3.03
CA LEU A 79 -3.50 -18.02 3.28
C LEU A 79 -3.12 -17.90 4.76
N SER A 80 -3.96 -18.37 5.70
CA SER A 80 -3.62 -18.43 7.13
C SER A 80 -3.13 -17.11 7.72
N ASN A 81 -3.95 -16.07 7.64
CA ASN A 81 -3.70 -14.70 8.15
C ASN A 81 -2.83 -13.80 7.25
N LEU A 82 -2.59 -14.16 6.01
CA LEU A 82 -2.05 -13.27 5.00
C LEU A 82 -3.19 -12.80 4.08
N TYR A 83 -3.26 -11.50 3.81
CA TYR A 83 -4.27 -10.90 2.92
C TYR A 83 -4.09 -11.34 1.47
N GLY A 84 -2.89 -11.14 0.95
CA GLY A 84 -2.50 -11.46 -0.42
C GLY A 84 -1.00 -11.42 -0.63
N LEU A 85 -0.59 -11.74 -1.82
CA LEU A 85 0.79 -11.71 -2.27
C LEU A 85 0.86 -11.57 -3.78
N THR A 86 1.63 -10.61 -4.27
CA THR A 86 2.00 -10.50 -5.67
C THR A 86 3.34 -11.19 -5.91
N THR A 87 3.34 -12.23 -6.71
CA THR A 87 4.53 -13.07 -6.98
C THR A 87 5.09 -12.78 -8.36
N PRO A 88 6.36 -12.34 -8.47
CA PRO A 88 7.04 -12.24 -9.77
C PRO A 88 7.15 -13.61 -10.44
N GLU A 89 6.95 -13.68 -11.77
CA GLU A 89 7.06 -14.91 -12.56
C GLU A 89 8.27 -14.89 -13.49
N SER A 90 8.19 -14.06 -14.52
CA SER A 90 9.18 -14.04 -15.58
C SER A 90 9.75 -12.64 -15.77
N PRO A 91 11.06 -12.50 -16.00
CA PRO A 91 11.66 -11.20 -16.28
C PRO A 91 11.18 -10.67 -17.64
N ILE A 92 10.72 -9.42 -17.66
CA ILE A 92 10.44 -8.68 -18.89
C ILE A 92 11.73 -8.05 -19.42
N ASN A 93 12.56 -7.57 -18.49
CA ASN A 93 13.92 -7.17 -18.81
C ASN A 93 14.92 -7.79 -17.80
N ASN A 94 16.10 -8.14 -18.29
CA ASN A 94 17.14 -8.80 -17.50
C ASN A 94 18.14 -7.78 -16.90
N LYS A 95 17.65 -6.72 -16.28
CA LYS A 95 18.52 -5.83 -15.52
C LYS A 95 18.84 -6.48 -14.17
N PRO A 96 20.11 -6.53 -13.74
CA PRO A 96 20.49 -7.10 -12.43
C PRO A 96 19.78 -6.42 -11.26
N ASP A 97 19.57 -5.09 -11.37
CA ASP A 97 18.88 -4.26 -10.40
C ASP A 97 17.82 -3.43 -11.12
N GLY A 98 16.65 -3.29 -10.54
CA GLY A 98 15.52 -2.58 -11.12
C GLY A 98 14.93 -3.28 -12.35
N GLY A 99 15.02 -4.60 -12.42
CA GLY A 99 14.37 -5.41 -13.44
C GLY A 99 12.84 -5.34 -13.33
N THR A 100 12.16 -5.56 -14.47
CA THR A 100 10.70 -5.66 -14.50
C THR A 100 10.27 -7.09 -14.75
N PHE A 101 9.11 -7.49 -14.20
CA PHE A 101 8.64 -8.87 -14.20
C PHE A 101 7.15 -8.94 -14.53
N THR A 102 6.73 -10.02 -15.18
CA THR A 102 5.34 -10.47 -15.09
C THR A 102 5.08 -10.99 -13.68
N SER A 103 3.84 -11.08 -13.29
CA SER A 103 3.45 -11.54 -11.96
C SER A 103 2.05 -12.14 -11.97
N PHE A 104 1.70 -12.81 -10.89
CA PHE A 104 0.32 -13.18 -10.53
C PHE A 104 0.04 -12.79 -9.08
N ILE A 105 -1.23 -12.74 -8.73
CA ILE A 105 -1.68 -12.46 -7.36
C ILE A 105 -2.28 -13.70 -6.74
N THR A 106 -1.95 -13.96 -5.46
CA THR A 106 -2.68 -14.91 -4.62
C THR A 106 -3.37 -14.14 -3.50
N ILE A 107 -4.64 -14.42 -3.23
CA ILE A 107 -5.43 -13.76 -2.18
C ILE A 107 -6.09 -14.78 -1.26
N ASP A 108 -6.40 -14.36 -0.03
CA ASP A 108 -7.16 -15.19 0.92
C ASP A 108 -8.57 -15.49 0.42
N ASN A 109 -9.11 -16.62 0.85
CA ASN A 109 -10.36 -17.17 0.32
C ASN A 109 -11.64 -16.72 1.03
N ASP A 110 -11.55 -15.91 2.12
CA ASP A 110 -12.73 -15.35 2.80
C ASP A 110 -12.49 -14.11 3.65
N PHE A 111 -11.24 -13.80 3.98
CA PHE A 111 -10.86 -12.66 4.83
C PHE A 111 -11.53 -12.65 6.21
N ILE A 112 -11.88 -13.82 6.76
CA ILE A 112 -12.53 -13.93 8.08
C ILE A 112 -11.60 -13.52 9.23
N PHE A 113 -10.28 -13.65 9.06
CA PHE A 113 -9.27 -13.31 10.07
C PHE A 113 -9.05 -11.80 10.22
N VAL A 114 -9.51 -10.99 9.27
CA VAL A 114 -9.26 -9.55 9.24
C VAL A 114 -9.85 -8.83 10.45
N SER A 115 -9.19 -7.81 10.92
CA SER A 115 -9.61 -6.96 12.04
C SER A 115 -9.50 -5.47 11.64
N PRO A 116 -10.45 -4.63 12.04
CA PRO A 116 -11.66 -4.92 12.84
C PRO A 116 -12.72 -5.70 12.05
N ASP A 117 -13.76 -6.15 12.72
CA ASP A 117 -14.84 -6.94 12.11
C ASP A 117 -15.49 -6.24 10.89
N SER A 118 -15.52 -4.92 10.87
CA SER A 118 -16.01 -4.12 9.74
C SER A 118 -15.24 -4.37 8.44
N ASN A 119 -13.99 -4.85 8.55
CA ASN A 119 -13.09 -5.06 7.41
C ASN A 119 -13.06 -6.52 6.95
N LYS A 120 -13.77 -7.44 7.63
CA LYS A 120 -13.85 -8.84 7.22
C LYS A 120 -14.60 -9.04 5.90
N GLY A 121 -14.22 -10.06 5.15
CA GLY A 121 -14.87 -10.42 3.89
C GLY A 121 -14.57 -9.44 2.76
N LEU A 122 -15.60 -8.90 2.12
CA LEU A 122 -15.44 -8.02 0.96
C LEU A 122 -14.64 -6.74 1.21
N PRO A 123 -14.74 -6.04 2.34
CA PRO A 123 -13.85 -4.90 2.60
C PRO A 123 -12.36 -5.30 2.61
N GLY A 124 -12.00 -6.40 3.27
CA GLY A 124 -10.64 -6.93 3.23
C GLY A 124 -10.19 -7.30 1.81
N LEU A 125 -11.06 -7.97 1.04
CA LEU A 125 -10.80 -8.26 -0.36
C LEU A 125 -10.54 -6.98 -1.20
N ARG A 126 -11.31 -5.91 -0.97
CA ARG A 126 -11.16 -4.63 -1.69
C ARG A 126 -9.78 -4.02 -1.50
N VAL A 127 -9.36 -3.84 -0.26
CA VAL A 127 -8.05 -3.25 0.04
C VAL A 127 -6.91 -4.14 -0.42
N THR A 128 -7.04 -5.45 -0.27
CA THR A 128 -6.04 -6.41 -0.76
C THR A 128 -5.85 -6.30 -2.26
N LEU A 129 -6.93 -6.27 -3.04
CA LEU A 129 -6.81 -6.16 -4.49
C LEU A 129 -6.24 -4.80 -4.94
N ALA A 130 -6.54 -3.71 -4.25
CA ALA A 130 -5.91 -2.42 -4.52
C ALA A 130 -4.41 -2.46 -4.22
N HIS A 131 -4.01 -3.09 -3.12
CA HIS A 131 -2.62 -3.26 -2.70
C HIS A 131 -1.83 -4.13 -3.70
N GLU A 132 -2.31 -5.32 -3.97
CA GLU A 132 -1.61 -6.32 -4.77
C GLU A 132 -1.55 -5.93 -6.27
N LEU A 133 -2.62 -5.33 -6.81
CA LEU A 133 -2.59 -4.82 -8.18
C LEU A 133 -1.62 -3.66 -8.33
N HIS A 134 -1.47 -2.82 -7.29
CA HIS A 134 -0.44 -1.79 -7.30
C HIS A 134 0.96 -2.42 -7.36
N HIS A 135 1.23 -3.49 -6.61
CA HIS A 135 2.48 -4.24 -6.74
C HIS A 135 2.70 -4.82 -8.14
N ALA A 136 1.67 -5.38 -8.78
CA ALA A 136 1.77 -5.87 -10.14
C ALA A 136 2.15 -4.77 -11.14
N ILE A 137 1.59 -3.57 -10.98
CA ILE A 137 1.94 -2.38 -11.78
C ILE A 137 3.37 -1.94 -11.51
N GLN A 138 3.80 -1.90 -10.24
CA GLN A 138 5.15 -1.52 -9.83
C GLN A 138 6.20 -2.46 -10.42
N LEU A 139 6.04 -3.75 -10.20
CA LEU A 139 6.95 -4.80 -10.68
C LEU A 139 7.04 -4.83 -12.21
N GLY A 140 5.91 -4.66 -12.86
CA GLY A 140 5.82 -4.78 -14.30
C GLY A 140 6.38 -3.60 -15.09
N ASN A 141 6.44 -2.39 -14.49
CA ASN A 141 6.69 -1.18 -15.26
C ASN A 141 7.78 -0.26 -14.74
N TYR A 142 8.09 -0.31 -13.44
CA TYR A 142 8.96 0.69 -12.83
C TYR A 142 10.28 0.10 -12.34
N GLY A 143 10.36 -1.22 -12.22
CA GLY A 143 11.53 -1.95 -11.78
C GLY A 143 11.42 -2.40 -10.33
N TYR A 144 12.04 -3.53 -10.03
CA TYR A 144 12.05 -4.14 -8.70
C TYR A 144 13.44 -4.09 -8.08
N TRP A 145 13.54 -3.43 -6.93
CA TRP A 145 14.74 -3.27 -6.14
C TRP A 145 14.50 -3.93 -4.78
N THR A 146 15.09 -5.08 -4.55
CA THR A 146 14.86 -5.87 -3.32
C THR A 146 15.27 -5.14 -2.05
N SER A 147 16.16 -4.17 -2.14
CA SER A 147 16.58 -3.31 -1.03
C SER A 147 15.70 -2.07 -0.80
N ASP A 148 14.62 -1.91 -1.56
CA ASP A 148 13.76 -0.73 -1.48
C ASP A 148 12.28 -1.09 -1.25
N VAL A 149 12.01 -2.29 -0.74
CA VAL A 149 10.65 -2.81 -0.47
C VAL A 149 9.80 -1.84 0.36
N PHE A 150 10.44 -1.04 1.23
CA PHE A 150 9.73 -0.04 2.03
C PHE A 150 8.84 0.87 1.19
N PHE A 151 9.29 1.29 0.00
CA PHE A 151 8.53 2.23 -0.82
C PHE A 151 7.41 1.55 -1.60
N TYR A 152 7.61 0.28 -1.97
CA TYR A 152 6.55 -0.53 -2.57
C TYR A 152 5.37 -0.67 -1.61
N GLU A 153 5.63 -1.04 -0.37
CA GLU A 153 4.61 -1.22 0.67
C GLU A 153 3.93 0.10 1.05
N ILE A 154 4.70 1.16 1.28
CA ILE A 154 4.17 2.51 1.60
C ILE A 154 3.14 2.94 0.56
N THR A 155 3.44 2.73 -0.72
CA THR A 155 2.57 3.22 -1.80
C THR A 155 1.41 2.27 -2.08
N SER A 156 1.55 0.98 -1.83
CA SER A 156 0.45 0.02 -1.94
C SER A 156 -0.56 0.20 -0.81
N VAL A 157 -0.12 0.42 0.45
CA VAL A 157 -1.02 0.79 1.55
C VAL A 157 -1.74 2.13 1.27
N TRP A 158 -1.03 3.12 0.71
CA TRP A 158 -1.68 4.35 0.27
C TRP A 158 -2.73 4.10 -0.82
N MET A 159 -2.47 3.20 -1.77
CA MET A 159 -3.40 2.88 -2.85
C MET A 159 -4.69 2.23 -2.34
N GLU A 160 -4.64 1.46 -1.26
CA GLU A 160 -5.83 0.92 -0.59
C GLU A 160 -6.86 2.03 -0.29
N ASP A 161 -6.39 3.12 0.33
CA ASP A 161 -7.23 4.26 0.70
C ASP A 161 -7.65 5.12 -0.50
N VAL A 162 -6.80 5.23 -1.51
CA VAL A 162 -7.13 5.95 -2.76
C VAL A 162 -8.28 5.27 -3.50
N VAL A 163 -8.30 3.94 -3.54
CA VAL A 163 -9.32 3.17 -4.28
C VAL A 163 -10.57 2.95 -3.43
N PHE A 164 -10.41 2.73 -2.11
CA PHE A 164 -11.50 2.39 -1.17
C PHE A 164 -11.39 3.19 0.13
N THR A 165 -11.55 4.52 0.02
CA THR A 165 -11.44 5.47 1.14
C THR A 165 -12.35 5.15 2.33
N GLU A 166 -13.42 4.38 2.12
CA GLU A 166 -14.35 4.03 3.20
C GLU A 166 -13.89 2.87 4.07
N VAL A 167 -12.87 2.10 3.66
CA VAL A 167 -12.47 0.87 4.39
C VAL A 167 -11.51 1.19 5.52
N ASN A 168 -10.59 2.12 5.33
CA ASN A 168 -9.63 2.58 6.35
C ASN A 168 -8.82 1.44 7.01
N ASP A 169 -8.49 0.38 6.26
CA ASP A 169 -7.79 -0.79 6.80
C ASP A 169 -6.39 -0.43 7.33
N TYR A 170 -5.73 0.54 6.70
CA TYR A 170 -4.41 1.01 7.11
C TYR A 170 -4.36 1.56 8.55
N PHE A 171 -5.50 1.89 9.19
CA PHE A 171 -5.54 2.35 10.58
C PHE A 171 -4.94 1.30 11.55
N GLN A 172 -5.07 0.01 11.22
CA GLN A 172 -4.48 -1.06 12.03
C GLN A 172 -2.97 -0.93 12.18
N TYR A 173 -2.27 -0.31 11.23
CA TYR A 173 -0.83 -0.12 11.25
C TYR A 173 -0.39 1.14 12.02
N LEU A 174 -1.28 2.06 12.36
CA LEU A 174 -0.91 3.34 12.95
C LEU A 174 -0.73 3.29 14.48
N ALA A 175 -1.49 2.45 15.18
CA ALA A 175 -1.49 2.38 16.64
C ALA A 175 -0.45 1.42 17.26
N PRO A 176 -0.06 0.29 16.64
CA PRO A 176 0.85 -0.68 17.23
C PRO A 176 2.23 -0.13 17.59
N SER A 177 2.94 -0.82 18.48
CA SER A 177 4.27 -0.42 18.99
C SER A 177 5.35 -0.31 17.92
N PHE A 178 5.18 -0.96 16.77
CA PHE A 178 6.10 -0.86 15.62
C PHE A 178 5.85 0.37 14.74
N SER A 179 4.74 1.08 14.90
CA SER A 179 4.28 2.11 13.96
C SER A 179 5.17 3.36 13.94
N GLN A 180 5.07 4.14 12.85
CA GLN A 180 5.70 5.45 12.71
C GLN A 180 5.34 6.40 13.87
N PHE A 181 4.12 6.34 14.40
CA PHE A 181 3.70 7.18 15.51
C PHE A 181 4.33 6.80 16.85
N ARG A 182 4.75 5.54 17.02
CA ARG A 182 5.39 5.03 18.24
C ARG A 182 6.90 5.02 18.15
N ARG A 183 7.46 4.93 16.92
CA ARG A 183 8.89 4.84 16.66
C ARG A 183 9.34 5.84 15.58
N PRO A 184 9.06 7.15 15.74
CA PRO A 184 9.35 8.16 14.72
C PRO A 184 10.85 8.29 14.41
N TRP A 185 11.72 7.85 15.33
CA TRP A 185 13.18 7.86 15.18
C TRP A 185 13.75 6.79 14.23
N ILE A 186 12.93 5.86 13.76
CA ILE A 186 13.34 4.85 12.76
C ILE A 186 13.34 5.49 11.37
N SER A 187 14.37 5.21 10.58
CA SER A 187 14.49 5.72 9.21
C SER A 187 13.27 5.43 8.37
N PHE A 188 12.83 6.41 7.57
CA PHE A 188 11.77 6.25 6.58
C PHE A 188 12.07 5.12 5.57
N ALA A 189 13.34 4.97 5.20
CA ALA A 189 13.82 3.93 4.30
C ALA A 189 14.23 2.64 5.04
N ASN A 190 13.65 2.37 6.22
CA ASN A 190 13.95 1.14 6.95
C ASN A 190 13.29 -0.07 6.29
N GLU A 191 14.11 -1.04 5.94
CA GLU A 191 13.74 -2.28 5.26
C GLU A 191 13.50 -3.45 6.23
N ASN A 192 13.56 -3.20 7.53
CA ASN A 192 13.32 -4.24 8.52
C ASN A 192 11.87 -4.73 8.48
N THR A 193 11.71 -6.01 8.75
CA THR A 193 10.48 -6.80 8.61
C THR A 193 9.39 -6.52 9.65
N ASP A 194 9.47 -5.44 10.41
CA ASP A 194 8.56 -5.15 11.52
C ASP A 194 7.34 -4.31 11.15
N LEU A 195 6.84 -4.39 9.95
CA LEU A 195 5.63 -3.73 9.46
C LEU A 195 5.57 -2.20 9.63
N ILE A 196 6.68 -1.55 10.05
CA ILE A 196 6.69 -0.08 10.22
C ILE A 196 6.41 0.64 8.90
N MET A 197 6.84 0.07 7.77
CA MET A 197 6.62 0.61 6.44
C MET A 197 5.13 0.75 6.11
N TYR A 198 4.29 -0.19 6.56
CA TYR A 198 2.83 -0.12 6.35
C TYR A 198 2.23 1.11 7.06
N SER A 199 2.70 1.44 8.27
CA SER A 199 2.23 2.64 8.97
C SER A 199 2.60 3.95 8.27
N ARG A 200 3.50 3.90 7.30
CA ARG A 200 3.94 5.04 6.48
C ARG A 200 3.13 5.24 5.21
N GLY A 201 2.11 4.44 4.95
CA GLY A 201 1.13 4.70 3.88
C GLY A 201 0.55 6.12 3.94
N ILE A 202 0.47 6.71 5.13
CA ILE A 202 0.10 8.12 5.36
C ILE A 202 1.03 9.14 4.68
N TRP A 203 2.26 8.77 4.30
CA TRP A 203 3.12 9.58 3.44
C TRP A 203 2.45 9.84 2.09
N GLY A 204 1.83 8.82 1.50
CA GLY A 204 1.09 8.97 0.24
C GLY A 204 -0.08 9.93 0.36
N LEU A 205 -0.82 9.89 1.48
CA LEU A 205 -1.92 10.83 1.76
C LEU A 205 -1.40 12.28 1.88
N PHE A 206 -0.27 12.47 2.58
CA PHE A 206 0.40 13.76 2.66
C PHE A 206 0.81 14.26 1.27
N VAL A 207 1.52 13.44 0.50
CA VAL A 207 2.03 13.80 -0.83
C VAL A 207 0.89 14.15 -1.78
N ALA A 208 -0.16 13.34 -1.81
CA ALA A 208 -1.32 13.58 -2.66
C ALA A 208 -2.05 14.88 -2.30
N LYS A 209 -2.28 15.15 -1.01
CA LYS A 209 -2.96 16.37 -0.56
C LYS A 209 -2.10 17.63 -0.77
N LYS A 210 -0.79 17.55 -0.56
CA LYS A 210 0.12 18.69 -0.63
C LYS A 210 0.57 19.02 -2.05
N TYR A 211 0.90 18.00 -2.84
CA TYR A 211 1.53 18.16 -4.15
C TYR A 211 0.65 17.70 -5.31
N GLY A 212 -0.55 17.18 -5.00
CA GLY A 212 -1.55 16.74 -6.00
C GLY A 212 -1.53 15.23 -6.25
N ALA A 213 -2.64 14.71 -6.75
CA ALA A 213 -2.88 13.29 -6.94
C ALA A 213 -1.83 12.58 -7.84
N ASN A 214 -1.23 13.31 -8.78
CA ASN A 214 -0.23 12.75 -9.70
C ASN A 214 1.20 12.66 -9.11
N ALA A 215 1.43 13.22 -7.92
CA ALA A 215 2.78 13.33 -7.38
C ALA A 215 3.39 11.96 -7.09
N MET A 216 2.60 11.03 -6.55
CA MET A 216 3.09 9.66 -6.27
C MET A 216 3.41 8.89 -7.56
N ARG A 217 2.58 9.01 -8.59
CA ARG A 217 2.86 8.42 -9.89
C ARG A 217 4.16 8.97 -10.48
N LYS A 218 4.43 10.27 -10.33
CA LYS A 218 5.70 10.86 -10.76
C LYS A 218 6.90 10.27 -10.02
N CYS A 219 6.79 9.98 -8.74
CA CYS A 219 7.84 9.26 -8.01
C CYS A 219 8.13 7.89 -8.67
N TRP A 220 7.08 7.15 -9.03
CA TRP A 220 7.23 5.85 -9.71
C TRP A 220 7.83 5.98 -11.12
N GLU A 221 7.50 7.02 -11.88
CA GLU A 221 8.14 7.28 -13.17
C GLU A 221 9.65 7.51 -13.04
N GLU A 222 10.09 8.23 -11.99
CA GLU A 222 11.51 8.47 -11.70
C GLU A 222 12.25 7.21 -11.20
N ILE A 223 11.56 6.25 -10.56
CA ILE A 223 12.16 4.98 -10.08
C ILE A 223 12.73 4.15 -11.24
N ARG A 224 12.25 4.31 -12.47
CA ARG A 224 12.86 3.70 -13.65
C ARG A 224 14.34 4.05 -13.82
N ASN A 225 14.78 5.17 -13.28
CA ASN A 225 16.11 5.74 -13.47
C ASN A 225 16.87 6.01 -12.17
N ALA A 226 16.23 5.84 -11.00
CA ALA A 226 16.82 6.14 -9.71
C ALA A 226 16.17 5.31 -8.60
N ARG A 227 16.91 5.04 -7.52
CA ARG A 227 16.34 4.44 -6.31
C ARG A 227 15.35 5.40 -5.62
N PRO A 228 14.39 4.90 -4.83
CA PRO A 228 13.23 5.66 -4.35
C PRO A 228 13.54 7.01 -3.71
N ILE A 229 14.54 7.10 -2.84
CA ILE A 229 14.87 8.37 -2.17
C ILE A 229 15.23 9.47 -3.17
N LEU A 230 16.04 9.15 -4.17
CA LEU A 230 16.40 10.09 -5.22
C LEU A 230 15.25 10.33 -6.20
N ALA A 231 14.47 9.30 -6.49
CA ALA A 231 13.29 9.40 -7.35
C ALA A 231 12.23 10.34 -6.77
N ILE A 232 11.93 10.21 -5.48
CA ILE A 232 11.01 11.09 -4.76
C ILE A 232 11.52 12.54 -4.80
N ASP A 233 12.80 12.77 -4.52
CA ASP A 233 13.37 14.11 -4.54
C ASP A 233 13.22 14.75 -5.92
N ARG A 234 13.58 14.03 -6.99
CA ARG A 234 13.44 14.50 -8.39
C ARG A 234 11.99 14.79 -8.76
N ALA A 235 11.06 13.90 -8.41
CA ALA A 235 9.64 14.08 -8.69
C ALA A 235 9.09 15.33 -8.00
N LEU A 236 9.38 15.53 -6.71
CA LEU A 236 8.95 16.70 -5.96
C LEU A 236 9.53 18.00 -6.51
N GLN A 237 10.82 18.01 -6.90
CA GLN A 237 11.45 19.15 -7.54
C GLN A 237 10.77 19.50 -8.87
N GLN A 238 10.43 18.51 -9.70
CA GLN A 238 9.75 18.73 -10.97
C GLN A 238 8.32 19.29 -10.81
N ILE A 239 7.60 18.82 -9.78
CA ILE A 239 6.19 19.19 -9.57
C ILE A 239 6.05 20.55 -8.88
N SER A 240 6.89 20.82 -7.88
CA SER A 240 6.67 21.96 -6.97
C SER A 240 7.91 22.78 -6.67
N GLY A 241 9.10 22.37 -7.13
CA GLY A 241 10.37 22.95 -6.73
C GLY A 241 10.82 22.57 -5.31
N ALA A 242 10.06 21.73 -4.59
CA ALA A 242 10.41 21.28 -3.25
C ALA A 242 11.40 20.11 -3.29
N SER A 243 12.36 20.09 -2.38
CA SER A 243 13.20 18.91 -2.15
C SER A 243 12.50 17.89 -1.25
N LEU A 244 12.94 16.63 -1.30
CA LEU A 244 12.49 15.61 -0.35
C LEU A 244 12.72 16.06 1.10
N ARG A 245 13.85 16.71 1.38
CA ARG A 245 14.14 17.22 2.74
C ARG A 245 13.07 18.19 3.23
N GLN A 246 12.65 19.13 2.40
CA GLN A 246 11.58 20.08 2.75
C GLN A 246 10.24 19.37 2.96
N ALA A 247 9.88 18.47 2.05
CA ALA A 247 8.67 17.68 2.18
C ALA A 247 8.67 16.80 3.44
N PHE A 248 9.82 16.22 3.78
CA PHE A 248 9.95 15.37 4.96
C PHE A 248 9.79 16.15 6.28
N VAL A 249 10.36 17.35 6.38
CA VAL A 249 10.15 18.24 7.54
C VAL A 249 8.69 18.63 7.67
N GLU A 250 8.03 18.93 6.56
CA GLU A 250 6.60 19.23 6.56
C GLU A 250 5.76 18.01 6.96
N TRP A 251 6.07 16.82 6.45
CA TRP A 251 5.41 15.58 6.84
C TRP A 251 5.55 15.29 8.35
N ALA A 252 6.74 15.54 8.92
CA ALA A 252 6.93 15.44 10.36
C ALA A 252 6.00 16.40 11.14
N THR A 253 5.77 17.59 10.60
CA THR A 253 4.79 18.55 11.14
C THR A 253 3.37 17.98 11.05
N TRP A 254 2.97 17.37 9.92
CA TRP A 254 1.67 16.74 9.79
C TRP A 254 1.44 15.63 10.83
N ASN A 255 2.47 14.80 11.08
CA ASN A 255 2.41 13.74 12.08
C ASN A 255 2.26 14.28 13.51
N ARG A 256 2.63 15.54 13.75
CA ARG A 256 2.42 16.21 15.03
C ARG A 256 0.95 16.60 15.25
N PHE A 257 0.24 16.95 14.18
CA PHE A 257 -1.15 17.41 14.23
C PHE A 257 -2.14 16.28 13.95
N THR A 258 -2.19 15.32 14.88
CA THR A 258 -3.09 14.15 14.84
C THR A 258 -3.84 13.99 16.16
N GLY A 259 -4.82 13.11 16.21
CA GLY A 259 -5.68 12.89 17.38
C GLY A 259 -6.43 14.17 17.78
N THR A 260 -6.34 14.54 19.02
CA THR A 260 -7.03 15.74 19.57
C THR A 260 -6.46 17.07 19.04
N GLN A 261 -5.32 17.05 18.36
CA GLN A 261 -4.68 18.24 17.80
C GLN A 261 -4.85 18.30 16.26
N SER A 262 -5.63 17.40 15.69
CA SER A 262 -5.86 17.34 14.26
C SER A 262 -6.59 18.56 13.73
N ASP A 263 -6.18 18.98 12.53
CA ASP A 263 -6.90 19.96 11.71
C ASP A 263 -6.99 19.41 10.29
N SER A 264 -8.18 18.93 9.92
CA SER A 264 -8.41 18.30 8.62
C SER A 264 -8.36 19.27 7.44
N ALA A 265 -8.45 20.58 7.66
CA ALA A 265 -8.29 21.57 6.61
C ALA A 265 -6.82 21.73 6.20
N LEU A 266 -5.91 21.69 7.18
CA LEU A 266 -4.48 21.92 6.98
C LEU A 266 -3.67 20.63 6.80
N TYR A 267 -4.04 19.55 7.50
CA TYR A 267 -3.29 18.30 7.58
C TYR A 267 -4.09 17.09 7.07
N TYR A 268 -3.89 15.91 7.65
CA TYR A 268 -4.61 14.68 7.26
C TYR A 268 -6.13 14.83 7.41
N SER A 269 -6.88 14.46 6.40
CA SER A 269 -8.34 14.54 6.42
C SER A 269 -8.94 13.71 7.56
N GLU A 270 -8.34 12.57 7.86
CA GLU A 270 -8.73 11.63 8.90
C GLU A 270 -7.83 11.68 10.15
N GLY A 271 -6.97 12.70 10.23
CA GLY A 271 -5.97 12.83 11.30
C GLY A 271 -6.52 12.74 12.73
N ARG A 272 -7.81 13.03 12.93
CA ARG A 272 -8.48 12.89 14.23
C ARG A 272 -8.52 11.45 14.76
N TYR A 273 -8.45 10.47 13.88
CA TYR A 273 -8.48 9.06 14.22
C TYR A 273 -7.07 8.46 14.40
N TYR A 274 -6.04 9.22 14.02
CA TYR A 274 -4.66 8.77 14.13
C TYR A 274 -4.15 8.92 15.57
N PRO A 275 -3.21 8.05 16.00
CA PRO A 275 -2.55 8.23 17.29
C PRO A 275 -1.75 9.54 17.29
N THR A 276 -1.47 10.05 18.50
CA THR A 276 -0.48 11.12 18.66
C THR A 276 0.92 10.52 18.53
N ILE A 277 1.82 11.27 17.86
CA ILE A 277 3.21 10.84 17.70
C ILE A 277 3.92 10.75 19.07
N ALA A 278 4.76 9.73 19.25
CA ALA A 278 5.63 9.63 20.42
C ALA A 278 6.63 10.80 20.41
N LYS A 279 6.79 11.43 21.56
CA LYS A 279 7.68 12.57 21.74
C LYS A 279 8.37 12.52 23.09
N GLU A 280 9.58 13.01 23.13
CA GLU A 280 10.26 13.30 24.37
C GLU A 280 9.93 14.74 24.81
N ALA A 281 9.51 14.90 26.05
CA ALA A 281 9.24 16.20 26.62
C ALA A 281 10.49 16.69 27.36
N VAL A 282 11.03 17.82 26.96
CA VAL A 282 12.15 18.44 27.62
C VAL A 282 11.68 19.76 28.24
N SER A 283 11.90 19.92 29.55
CA SER A 283 11.59 21.16 30.27
C SER A 283 12.70 22.16 30.11
N LEU A 284 12.37 23.34 29.62
CA LEU A 284 13.29 24.45 29.58
C LEU A 284 13.49 25.00 31.01
N THR A 285 14.69 24.83 31.56
CA THR A 285 15.08 25.38 32.87
C THR A 285 15.98 26.60 32.75
N SER A 286 16.36 26.95 31.51
CA SER A 286 17.21 28.12 31.18
C SER A 286 16.76 28.74 29.86
N SER A 287 17.34 29.89 29.50
CA SER A 287 17.08 30.58 28.23
C SER A 287 17.58 29.81 26.99
N THR A 288 18.45 28.83 27.19
CA THR A 288 19.01 27.98 26.13
C THR A 288 18.92 26.51 26.53
N LEU A 289 18.57 25.68 25.58
CA LEU A 289 18.57 24.21 25.69
C LEU A 289 19.34 23.65 24.52
N THR A 290 20.37 22.84 24.83
CA THR A 290 21.02 21.99 23.83
C THR A 290 20.55 20.58 24.04
N VAL A 291 20.00 19.98 23.00
CA VAL A 291 19.61 18.58 22.97
C VAL A 291 20.51 17.86 21.98
N GLU A 292 21.29 16.92 22.49
CA GLU A 292 22.11 16.04 21.66
C GLU A 292 21.36 14.71 21.52
N ASN A 293 21.02 14.32 20.30
CA ASN A 293 20.37 13.06 20.02
C ASN A 293 20.88 12.47 18.71
N THR A 294 20.89 11.15 18.62
CA THR A 294 21.26 10.44 17.40
C THR A 294 19.98 9.99 16.69
N LEU A 295 19.71 10.59 15.53
CA LEU A 295 18.58 10.22 14.68
C LEU A 295 19.07 9.38 13.50
N GLN A 296 18.28 8.42 13.09
CA GLN A 296 18.51 7.73 11.81
C GLN A 296 18.22 8.70 10.64
N PRO A 297 18.89 8.57 9.50
CA PRO A 297 18.56 9.37 8.32
C PRO A 297 17.06 9.26 7.97
N LEU A 298 16.42 10.38 7.63
CA LEU A 298 14.98 10.44 7.33
C LEU A 298 14.11 9.85 8.46
N SER A 299 14.41 10.17 9.71
CA SER A 299 13.54 9.96 10.88
C SER A 299 12.90 11.29 11.35
N THR A 300 11.80 11.20 12.13
CA THR A 300 11.03 12.37 12.59
C THR A 300 10.98 12.48 14.11
#